data_faaacc986b25a60d490d4d37b5a3edc3
#
_entry.id   faaacc986b25a60d490d4d37b5a3edc3
#
_cell.length_a   1.000
_cell.length_b   1.000
_cell.length_c   1.000
_cell.angle_alpha   90.00
_cell.angle_beta   90.00
_cell.angle_gamma   90.00
#
_symmetry.space_group_name_H-M   'P 1'
#
loop_
_entity.id
_entity.type
_entity.pdbx_description
1 polymer ?
#
loop_
_entity_poly.entity_id
_entity_poly.type
_entity_poly.pdbx_seq_one_letter_code
_entity_poly.pdbx_strand_id
1 'polypeptide(L)'
;PSTGYVDPFEVAIAALENAVANGVTFMRSAPVEAIEVAPGAGDGSGDGTARFTLVTPTGDVRCRYLINAAGNGAANISHMAGAEEFQMVWRQGNIVVLDKEPRALMPLYPVPTPVSKGVIVTGTVHGNTVITATAAVRDPGDTQTYAGDVNALLTGARKLVPDLDTRRV
;
A
#
# COMPACT_ATOMS: atom_id res chain seq x y z
N PRO A 1 -10.87 23.09 -8.46
CA PRO A 1 -10.20 22.36 -7.39
C PRO A 1 -9.07 21.52 -7.97
N SER A 2 -7.92 21.53 -7.31
CA SER A 2 -6.72 20.82 -7.77
C SER A 2 -6.45 19.54 -6.98
N THR A 3 -7.36 19.14 -6.09
CA THR A 3 -7.23 17.94 -5.25
C THR A 3 -8.60 17.30 -5.03
N GLY A 4 -8.57 16.01 -4.67
CA GLY A 4 -9.76 15.22 -4.40
C GLY A 4 -9.39 13.89 -3.75
N TYR A 5 -10.36 13.01 -3.62
CA TYR A 5 -10.16 11.63 -3.16
C TYR A 5 -10.81 10.66 -4.15
N VAL A 6 -10.27 9.47 -4.19
CA VAL A 6 -10.71 8.39 -5.06
C VAL A 6 -10.82 7.10 -4.25
N ASP A 7 -11.57 6.14 -4.75
CA ASP A 7 -11.50 4.79 -4.22
C ASP A 7 -10.18 4.14 -4.68
N PRO A 8 -9.30 3.72 -3.75
CA PRO A 8 -8.00 3.14 -4.10
C PRO A 8 -8.13 1.78 -4.80
N PHE A 9 -9.19 1.01 -4.53
CA PHE A 9 -9.42 -0.28 -5.18
C PHE A 9 -9.85 -0.07 -6.63
N GLU A 10 -10.75 0.87 -6.89
CA GLU A 10 -11.20 1.21 -8.25
C GLU A 10 -10.04 1.72 -9.11
N VAL A 11 -9.15 2.53 -8.55
CA VAL A 11 -7.94 2.98 -9.27
C VAL A 11 -7.03 1.81 -9.61
N ALA A 12 -6.81 0.89 -8.67
CA ALA A 12 -5.96 -0.28 -8.90
C ALA A 12 -6.57 -1.22 -9.95
N ILE A 13 -7.90 -1.45 -9.88
CA ILE A 13 -8.63 -2.27 -10.84
C ILE A 13 -8.56 -1.65 -12.24
N ALA A 14 -8.87 -0.36 -12.36
CA ALA A 14 -8.84 0.33 -13.65
C ALA A 14 -7.43 0.34 -14.28
N ALA A 15 -6.38 0.51 -13.47
CA ALA A 15 -5.00 0.43 -13.93
C ALA A 15 -4.66 -0.98 -14.44
N LEU A 16 -5.10 -2.02 -13.73
CA LEU A 16 -4.90 -3.41 -14.13
C LEU A 16 -5.66 -3.75 -15.40
N GLU A 17 -6.93 -3.38 -15.50
CA GLU A 17 -7.76 -3.60 -16.70
C GLU A 17 -7.13 -2.92 -17.93
N ASN A 18 -6.67 -1.69 -17.75
CA ASN A 18 -5.97 -0.98 -18.82
C ASN A 18 -4.66 -1.68 -19.21
N ALA A 19 -3.89 -2.18 -18.26
CA ALA A 19 -2.67 -2.92 -18.54
C ALA A 19 -2.96 -4.20 -19.33
N VAL A 20 -3.97 -4.98 -18.91
CA VAL A 20 -4.40 -6.21 -19.61
C VAL A 20 -4.92 -5.91 -21.01
N ALA A 21 -5.70 -4.85 -21.19
CA ALA A 21 -6.16 -4.41 -22.51
C ALA A 21 -5.00 -4.00 -23.44
N ASN A 22 -3.85 -3.60 -22.89
CA ASN A 22 -2.63 -3.29 -23.61
C ASN A 22 -1.65 -4.48 -23.71
N GLY A 23 -2.11 -5.70 -23.44
CA GLY A 23 -1.35 -6.93 -23.69
C GLY A 23 -0.51 -7.42 -22.50
N VAL A 24 -0.70 -6.86 -21.30
CA VAL A 24 -0.05 -7.38 -20.08
C VAL A 24 -0.71 -8.69 -19.66
N THR A 25 0.08 -9.71 -19.38
CA THR A 25 -0.40 -10.94 -18.74
C THR A 25 -0.47 -10.74 -17.24
N PHE A 26 -1.68 -10.82 -16.68
CA PHE A 26 -1.89 -10.77 -15.24
C PHE A 26 -2.01 -12.18 -14.67
N MET A 27 -1.07 -12.57 -13.82
CA MET A 27 -1.04 -13.87 -13.15
C MET A 27 -1.48 -13.73 -11.71
N ARG A 28 -2.62 -14.32 -11.35
CA ARG A 28 -3.11 -14.41 -9.97
C ARG A 28 -2.61 -15.68 -9.32
N SER A 29 -2.54 -15.68 -7.98
CA SER A 29 -2.12 -16.86 -7.18
C SER A 29 -0.76 -17.40 -7.64
N ALA A 30 0.13 -16.53 -8.09
CA ALA A 30 1.46 -16.84 -8.58
C ALA A 30 2.51 -16.11 -7.71
N PRO A 31 2.64 -16.44 -6.41
CA PRO A 31 3.72 -15.89 -5.60
C PRO A 31 5.07 -16.24 -6.20
N VAL A 32 6.00 -15.30 -6.15
CA VAL A 32 7.39 -15.58 -6.55
C VAL A 32 8.07 -16.30 -5.40
N GLU A 33 8.46 -17.54 -5.62
CA GLU A 33 9.08 -18.42 -4.62
C GLU A 33 10.61 -18.39 -4.69
N ALA A 34 11.16 -18.16 -5.89
CA ALA A 34 12.57 -17.97 -6.13
C ALA A 34 12.82 -17.11 -7.36
N ILE A 35 14.00 -16.52 -7.43
CA ILE A 35 14.46 -15.76 -8.60
C ILE A 35 15.84 -16.29 -8.99
N GLU A 36 15.95 -16.85 -10.19
CA GLU A 36 17.21 -17.25 -10.77
C GLU A 36 17.74 -16.10 -11.65
N VAL A 37 19.00 -15.72 -11.44
CA VAL A 37 19.67 -14.67 -12.19
C VAL A 37 20.67 -15.32 -13.13
N ALA A 38 20.55 -15.06 -14.42
CA ALA A 38 21.45 -15.63 -15.41
C ALA A 38 22.91 -15.16 -15.19
N PRO A 39 23.89 -16.07 -15.32
CA PRO A 39 25.31 -15.70 -15.21
C PRO A 39 25.70 -14.63 -16.21
N GLY A 40 26.44 -13.60 -15.78
CA GLY A 40 26.91 -12.51 -16.66
C GLY A 40 25.88 -11.43 -16.95
N ALA A 41 24.72 -11.46 -16.34
CA ALA A 41 23.63 -10.51 -16.60
C ALA A 41 23.85 -9.10 -16.01
N GLY A 42 25.07 -8.76 -15.60
CA GLY A 42 25.37 -7.55 -14.79
C GLY A 42 25.47 -6.22 -15.53
N ASP A 43 25.69 -6.19 -16.83
CA ASP A 43 26.15 -4.99 -17.53
C ASP A 43 25.14 -4.33 -18.49
N GLY A 44 23.93 -4.84 -18.59
CA GLY A 44 22.94 -4.24 -19.49
C GLY A 44 23.23 -4.46 -20.98
N SER A 45 24.14 -5.36 -21.34
CA SER A 45 24.41 -5.73 -22.72
C SER A 45 23.16 -6.37 -23.32
N GLY A 46 22.47 -5.61 -24.13
CA GLY A 46 21.14 -5.92 -24.65
C GLY A 46 21.13 -6.96 -25.77
N ASP A 47 21.64 -8.16 -25.54
CA ASP A 47 21.59 -9.28 -26.50
C ASP A 47 20.16 -9.91 -26.59
N GLY A 48 19.20 -9.38 -25.88
CA GLY A 48 17.82 -9.87 -25.91
C GLY A 48 17.54 -11.09 -25.01
N THR A 49 18.53 -11.65 -24.32
CA THR A 49 18.35 -12.81 -23.45
C THR A 49 17.61 -12.45 -22.16
N ALA A 50 16.84 -13.42 -21.61
CA ALA A 50 16.19 -13.25 -20.33
C ALA A 50 17.25 -13.24 -19.22
N ARG A 51 17.17 -12.22 -18.35
CA ARG A 51 18.07 -12.04 -17.22
C ARG A 51 17.59 -12.74 -15.96
N PHE A 52 16.27 -12.77 -15.77
CA PHE A 52 15.64 -13.33 -14.60
C PHE A 52 14.68 -14.46 -14.99
N THR A 53 14.66 -15.52 -14.19
CA THR A 53 13.60 -16.52 -14.19
C THR A 53 12.92 -16.48 -12.83
N LEU A 54 11.65 -16.13 -12.82
CA LEU A 54 10.81 -16.09 -11.63
C LEU A 54 10.11 -17.43 -11.49
N VAL A 55 10.43 -18.17 -10.43
CA VAL A 55 9.81 -19.47 -10.15
C VAL A 55 8.48 -19.22 -9.42
N THR A 56 7.39 -19.74 -9.97
CA THR A 56 6.05 -19.64 -9.37
C THR A 56 5.30 -20.98 -9.45
N PRO A 57 4.33 -21.23 -8.55
CA PRO A 57 3.52 -22.44 -8.58
C PRO A 57 2.72 -22.65 -9.87
N THR A 58 2.49 -21.58 -10.62
CA THR A 58 1.70 -21.59 -11.87
C THR A 58 2.56 -21.66 -13.13
N GLY A 59 3.88 -21.75 -12.97
CA GLY A 59 4.86 -21.83 -14.05
C GLY A 59 5.88 -20.69 -13.97
N ASP A 60 7.01 -20.88 -14.61
CA ASP A 60 8.13 -19.94 -14.57
C ASP A 60 7.91 -18.79 -15.54
N VAL A 61 8.31 -17.59 -15.11
CA VAL A 61 8.28 -16.37 -15.94
C VAL A 61 9.69 -15.87 -16.19
N ARG A 62 10.06 -15.77 -17.46
CA ARG A 62 11.37 -15.26 -17.87
C ARG A 62 11.28 -13.81 -18.33
N CYS A 63 12.16 -12.95 -17.81
CA CYS A 63 12.15 -11.54 -18.17
C CYS A 63 13.56 -10.94 -18.20
N ARG A 64 13.71 -9.83 -18.92
CA ARG A 64 14.95 -9.05 -18.99
C ARG A 64 15.04 -8.04 -17.87
N TYR A 65 13.90 -7.49 -17.45
CA TYR A 65 13.78 -6.48 -16.41
C TYR A 65 12.78 -6.96 -15.37
N LEU A 66 13.12 -6.78 -14.12
CA LEU A 66 12.26 -7.08 -12.96
C LEU A 66 11.99 -5.79 -12.21
N ILE A 67 10.72 -5.44 -12.05
CA ILE A 67 10.30 -4.32 -11.22
C ILE A 67 9.76 -4.87 -9.90
N ASN A 68 10.45 -4.57 -8.81
CA ASN A 68 10.04 -4.98 -7.48
C ASN A 68 9.00 -4.00 -6.93
N ALA A 69 7.74 -4.38 -6.96
CA ALA A 69 6.61 -3.66 -6.37
C ALA A 69 5.87 -4.52 -5.33
N ALA A 70 6.59 -5.39 -4.62
CA ALA A 70 6.05 -6.41 -3.74
C ALA A 70 5.60 -5.89 -2.35
N GLY A 71 5.50 -4.57 -2.15
CA GLY A 71 5.01 -4.00 -0.89
C GLY A 71 5.84 -4.49 0.30
N ASN A 72 5.18 -5.11 1.27
CA ASN A 72 5.84 -5.65 2.47
C ASN A 72 6.81 -6.81 2.16
N GLY A 73 6.71 -7.46 1.00
CA GLY A 73 7.62 -8.50 0.53
C GLY A 73 8.85 -7.97 -0.23
N ALA A 74 8.99 -6.66 -0.39
CA ALA A 74 10.01 -6.08 -1.26
C ALA A 74 11.45 -6.43 -0.87
N ALA A 75 11.76 -6.52 0.43
CA ALA A 75 13.09 -6.92 0.88
C ALA A 75 13.43 -8.35 0.46
N ASN A 76 12.46 -9.28 0.55
CA ASN A 76 12.66 -10.66 0.13
C ASN A 76 12.87 -10.77 -1.38
N ILE A 77 12.10 -10.04 -2.18
CA ILE A 77 12.29 -10.02 -3.65
C ILE A 77 13.65 -9.43 -4.01
N SER A 78 14.09 -8.36 -3.33
CA SER A 78 15.41 -7.78 -3.56
C SER A 78 16.53 -8.77 -3.26
N HIS A 79 16.44 -9.46 -2.13
CA HIS A 79 17.39 -10.50 -1.74
C HIS A 79 17.43 -11.65 -2.76
N MET A 80 16.27 -12.20 -3.15
CA MET A 80 16.17 -13.26 -4.16
C MET A 80 16.77 -12.86 -5.51
N ALA A 81 16.64 -11.60 -5.88
CA ALA A 81 17.17 -11.08 -7.15
C ALA A 81 18.67 -10.74 -7.09
N GLY A 82 19.34 -10.94 -5.95
CA GLY A 82 20.73 -10.55 -5.73
C GLY A 82 20.97 -9.05 -5.84
N ALA A 83 19.93 -8.25 -5.58
CA ALA A 83 20.00 -6.78 -5.60
C ALA A 83 20.39 -6.23 -4.20
N GLU A 84 20.37 -4.90 -4.07
CA GLU A 84 20.71 -4.24 -2.81
C GLU A 84 19.83 -4.73 -1.66
N GLU A 85 20.46 -5.09 -0.53
CA GLU A 85 19.76 -5.50 0.68
C GLU A 85 19.32 -4.27 1.47
N PHE A 86 18.08 -4.29 1.94
CA PHE A 86 17.52 -3.29 2.84
C PHE A 86 16.59 -3.94 3.86
N GLN A 87 16.41 -3.26 4.99
CA GLN A 87 15.52 -3.73 6.04
C GLN A 87 14.17 -3.00 5.97
N MET A 88 13.11 -3.76 6.18
CA MET A 88 11.76 -3.21 6.29
C MET A 88 11.47 -2.78 7.74
N VAL A 89 10.95 -1.57 7.90
CA VAL A 89 10.39 -1.12 9.18
C VAL A 89 8.87 -1.16 9.08
N TRP A 90 8.26 -1.97 9.92
CA TRP A 90 6.82 -2.18 9.93
C TRP A 90 6.13 -1.07 10.73
N ARG A 91 5.27 -0.33 10.06
CA ARG A 91 4.45 0.72 10.70
C ARG A 91 2.99 0.43 10.44
N GLN A 92 2.28 0.10 11.51
CA GLN A 92 0.84 -0.12 11.46
C GLN A 92 0.10 1.22 11.45
N GLY A 93 -0.83 1.36 10.49
CA GLY A 93 -1.76 2.47 10.44
C GLY A 93 -3.19 1.97 10.65
N ASN A 94 -3.76 2.19 11.83
CA ASN A 94 -5.17 1.90 12.06
C ASN A 94 -6.05 2.94 11.39
N ILE A 95 -7.21 2.50 10.92
CA ILE A 95 -8.22 3.31 10.26
C ILE A 95 -9.56 3.06 10.96
N VAL A 96 -10.32 4.11 11.21
CA VAL A 96 -11.70 4.02 11.69
C VAL A 96 -12.61 4.53 10.58
N VAL A 97 -13.62 3.75 10.25
CA VAL A 97 -14.67 4.13 9.29
C VAL A 97 -15.95 4.38 10.08
N LEU A 98 -16.47 5.59 9.96
CA LEU A 98 -17.79 5.93 10.51
C LEU A 98 -18.86 5.67 9.44
N ASP A 99 -20.07 5.38 9.90
CA ASP A 99 -21.24 5.31 9.02
C ASP A 99 -21.49 6.66 8.32
N LYS A 100 -22.38 6.67 7.34
CA LYS A 100 -22.65 7.81 6.47
C LYS A 100 -22.93 9.08 7.28
N GLU A 101 -21.89 9.88 7.44
CA GLU A 101 -21.95 11.23 7.98
C GLU A 101 -21.35 12.19 6.93
N PRO A 102 -22.16 13.03 6.29
CA PRO A 102 -21.71 13.83 5.14
C PRO A 102 -20.90 15.07 5.55
N ARG A 103 -20.09 15.02 6.62
CA ARG A 103 -19.44 16.20 7.19
C ARG A 103 -18.08 16.54 6.58
N ALA A 104 -17.37 15.62 5.99
CA ALA A 104 -16.06 15.90 5.40
C ALA A 104 -16.13 15.79 3.87
N LEU A 105 -16.55 16.85 3.21
CA LEU A 105 -16.53 16.95 1.75
C LEU A 105 -15.11 17.05 1.17
N MET A 106 -14.13 17.33 2.03
CA MET A 106 -12.71 17.43 1.65
C MET A 106 -11.84 16.85 2.78
N PRO A 107 -10.64 16.33 2.45
CA PRO A 107 -9.71 15.87 3.45
C PRO A 107 -9.26 17.00 4.39
N LEU A 108 -9.42 16.80 5.69
CA LEU A 108 -8.97 17.72 6.73
C LEU A 108 -7.66 17.19 7.33
N TYR A 109 -6.62 18.00 7.27
CA TYR A 109 -5.29 17.69 7.77
C TYR A 109 -4.96 18.60 8.95
N PRO A 110 -4.39 18.07 10.05
CA PRO A 110 -3.77 18.94 11.04
C PRO A 110 -2.43 19.47 10.50
N VAL A 111 -1.86 20.42 11.20
CA VAL A 111 -0.48 20.85 10.92
C VAL A 111 0.47 19.66 11.19
N PRO A 112 1.30 19.28 10.22
CA PRO A 112 2.21 18.14 10.39
C PRO A 112 3.22 18.36 11.51
N THR A 113 3.61 17.28 12.17
CA THR A 113 4.72 17.25 13.11
C THR A 113 5.92 16.52 12.49
N PRO A 114 7.13 16.65 13.06
CA PRO A 114 8.30 15.89 12.58
C PRO A 114 8.10 14.37 12.58
N VAL A 115 7.19 13.87 13.41
CA VAL A 115 6.96 12.43 13.62
C VAL A 115 5.79 11.90 12.77
N SER A 116 4.77 12.72 12.48
CA SER A 116 3.53 12.27 11.85
C SER A 116 2.81 13.40 11.13
N LYS A 117 2.09 13.03 10.06
CA LYS A 117 1.12 13.91 9.41
C LYS A 117 -0.11 14.21 10.29
N GLY A 118 -0.23 13.50 11.42
CA GLY A 118 -1.39 13.56 12.31
C GLY A 118 -2.58 12.78 11.82
N VAL A 119 -3.68 12.87 12.56
CA VAL A 119 -4.94 12.22 12.22
C VAL A 119 -5.64 13.02 11.15
N ILE A 120 -6.06 12.37 10.08
CA ILE A 120 -6.77 12.97 8.95
C ILE A 120 -8.24 12.53 9.02
N VAL A 121 -9.15 13.44 8.74
CA VAL A 121 -10.59 13.14 8.59
C VAL A 121 -10.96 13.42 7.14
N THR A 122 -11.52 12.44 6.45
CA THR A 122 -11.91 12.56 5.04
C THR A 122 -13.20 11.81 4.74
N GLY A 123 -13.94 12.29 3.75
CA GLY A 123 -15.04 11.52 3.18
C GLY A 123 -14.51 10.40 2.26
N THR A 124 -15.39 9.45 1.95
CA THR A 124 -15.19 8.46 0.90
C THR A 124 -16.15 8.72 -0.26
N VAL A 125 -15.87 8.14 -1.41
CA VAL A 125 -16.77 8.20 -2.58
C VAL A 125 -18.13 7.53 -2.30
N HIS A 126 -18.22 6.70 -1.26
CA HIS A 126 -19.43 6.01 -0.85
C HIS A 126 -20.22 6.75 0.25
N GLY A 127 -19.75 7.92 0.68
CA GLY A 127 -20.43 8.76 1.68
C GLY A 127 -20.12 8.42 3.14
N ASN A 128 -19.16 7.55 3.41
CA ASN A 128 -18.65 7.31 4.75
C ASN A 128 -17.61 8.36 5.14
N THR A 129 -17.38 8.53 6.44
CA THR A 129 -16.24 9.31 6.95
C THR A 129 -15.14 8.36 7.42
N VAL A 130 -13.92 8.62 6.98
CA VAL A 130 -12.73 7.86 7.36
C VAL A 130 -11.82 8.71 8.21
N ILE A 131 -11.38 8.15 9.33
CA ILE A 131 -10.39 8.72 10.24
C ILE A 131 -9.12 7.90 10.08
N THR A 132 -8.04 8.52 9.61
CA THR A 132 -6.74 7.89 9.37
C THR A 132 -5.61 8.71 9.98
N ALA A 133 -4.45 8.22 10.16
CA ALA A 133 -4.07 6.88 10.57
C ALA A 133 -3.15 7.00 11.78
N THR A 134 -3.09 5.98 12.60
CA THR A 134 -1.98 5.84 13.54
C THR A 134 -0.67 5.55 12.79
N ALA A 135 0.45 5.58 13.49
CA ALA A 135 1.76 5.29 12.91
C ALA A 135 2.65 4.59 13.94
N ALA A 136 2.14 3.48 14.49
CA ALA A 136 2.85 2.71 15.49
C ALA A 136 3.83 1.74 14.83
N VAL A 137 5.07 1.70 15.30
CA VAL A 137 6.01 0.62 14.93
C VAL A 137 5.54 -0.65 15.64
N ARG A 138 5.40 -1.74 14.89
CA ARG A 138 4.92 -3.03 15.37
C ARG A 138 5.79 -4.15 14.84
N ASP A 139 5.66 -5.32 15.45
CA ASP A 139 6.31 -6.54 14.94
C ASP A 139 5.68 -6.98 13.61
N PRO A 140 6.47 -7.60 12.72
CA PRO A 140 5.94 -8.16 11.47
C PRO A 140 4.80 -9.15 11.76
N GLY A 141 3.67 -8.93 11.09
CA GLY A 141 2.49 -9.79 11.25
C GLY A 141 1.54 -9.39 12.39
N ASP A 142 1.86 -8.38 13.21
CA ASP A 142 0.89 -7.81 14.15
C ASP A 142 -0.17 -6.99 13.40
N THR A 143 -1.33 -7.59 13.20
CA THR A 143 -2.48 -6.98 12.53
C THR A 143 -3.61 -6.60 13.49
N GLN A 144 -3.37 -6.66 14.80
CA GLN A 144 -4.40 -6.39 15.80
C GLN A 144 -4.73 -4.90 15.89
N THR A 145 -6.01 -4.61 16.07
CA THR A 145 -6.48 -3.25 16.37
C THR A 145 -6.57 -3.07 17.87
N TYR A 146 -5.81 -2.12 18.39
CA TYR A 146 -5.77 -1.84 19.84
C TYR A 146 -6.71 -0.70 20.21
N ALA A 147 -7.41 -0.83 21.32
CA ALA A 147 -8.33 0.20 21.80
C ALA A 147 -7.63 1.57 22.01
N GLY A 148 -6.37 1.56 22.42
CA GLY A 148 -5.57 2.79 22.55
C GLY A 148 -5.38 3.53 21.23
N ASP A 149 -5.14 2.80 20.15
CA ASP A 149 -4.98 3.38 18.80
C ASP A 149 -6.31 3.97 18.29
N VAL A 150 -7.42 3.25 18.50
CA VAL A 150 -8.77 3.75 18.15
C VAL A 150 -9.08 5.03 18.91
N ASN A 151 -8.85 5.05 20.23
CA ASN A 151 -9.07 6.24 21.06
C ASN A 151 -8.20 7.43 20.63
N ALA A 152 -6.95 7.18 20.23
CA ALA A 152 -6.07 8.23 19.73
C ALA A 152 -6.59 8.83 18.42
N LEU A 153 -7.11 7.98 17.50
CA LEU A 153 -7.73 8.43 16.26
C LEU A 153 -8.97 9.28 16.52
N LEU A 154 -9.89 8.81 17.36
CA LEU A 154 -11.11 9.54 17.68
C LEU A 154 -10.82 10.88 18.38
N THR A 155 -9.83 10.89 19.28
CA THR A 155 -9.38 12.12 19.96
C THR A 155 -8.77 13.11 18.96
N GLY A 156 -7.94 12.62 18.05
CA GLY A 156 -7.32 13.44 16.99
C GLY A 156 -8.36 14.01 16.03
N ALA A 157 -9.34 13.19 15.64
CA ALA A 157 -10.42 13.61 14.74
C ALA A 157 -11.30 14.72 15.34
N ARG A 158 -11.61 14.65 16.63
CA ARG A 158 -12.39 15.70 17.33
C ARG A 158 -11.67 17.04 17.41
N LYS A 159 -10.35 17.08 17.28
CA LYS A 159 -9.62 18.36 17.17
C LYS A 159 -9.87 19.05 15.83
N LEU A 160 -10.15 18.29 14.77
CA LEU A 160 -10.46 18.81 13.44
C LEU A 160 -11.95 19.04 13.25
N VAL A 161 -12.77 18.14 13.80
CA VAL A 161 -14.22 18.16 13.73
C VAL A 161 -14.79 17.96 15.13
N PRO A 162 -14.99 19.02 15.94
CA PRO A 162 -15.40 18.93 17.33
C PRO A 162 -16.71 18.16 17.55
N ASP A 163 -17.67 18.33 16.63
CA ASP A 163 -19.00 17.72 16.71
C ASP A 163 -19.09 16.33 16.06
N LEU A 164 -17.94 15.69 15.77
CA LEU A 164 -17.95 14.38 15.14
C LEU A 164 -18.62 13.33 16.02
N ASP A 165 -19.69 12.71 15.50
CA ASP A 165 -20.37 11.61 16.21
C ASP A 165 -19.58 10.31 16.07
N THR A 166 -18.80 10.00 17.07
CA THR A 166 -17.94 8.81 17.11
C THR A 166 -18.65 7.55 17.66
N ARG A 167 -19.95 7.59 17.89
CA ARG A 167 -20.74 6.41 18.31
C ARG A 167 -21.12 5.52 17.14
N ARG A 168 -20.86 5.96 15.91
CA ARG A 168 -21.18 5.27 14.67
C ARG A 168 -19.97 4.52 14.06
N VAL A 169 -19.10 4.00 14.91
CA VAL A 169 -17.96 3.16 14.52
C VAL A 169 -18.45 1.73 14.26
#